data_e7ad40ca03ecfcc755973973c3360511
#
_entry.id   e7ad40ca03ecfcc755973973c3360511
#
_cell.length_a   1.000
_cell.length_b   1.000
_cell.length_c   1.000
_cell.angle_alpha   90.00
_cell.angle_beta   90.00
_cell.angle_gamma   90.00
#
_symmetry.space_group_name_H-M   'P 1'
#
loop_
_entity.id
_entity.type
_entity.pdbx_description
1 polymer ?
#
loop_
_entity_poly.entity_id
_entity_poly.type
_entity_poly.pdbx_seq_one_letter_code
_entity_poly.pdbx_strand_id
1 'polypeptide(L)'
;MIKIKNIFIIVLFFSNYLFAQTIEPLKNYSLESILENDEINYKILEGCISLYKAVTELTIERYPDLGNQFSEMTETLNPYGIIALSKIQGKTYKEAENIFFNNVSSLKDQYIDEMNKNGKLNGSYFKGSFLGDDLTFCYETTKYLRLAIMESLGE
;
A
#
# COMPACT_ATOMS: atom_id res chain seq x y z
N MET A 1 27.11 62.08 -6.26
CA MET A 1 27.43 60.91 -5.38
C MET A 1 26.16 60.10 -5.17
N ILE A 2 26.00 59.04 -5.92
CA ILE A 2 24.82 58.13 -5.84
C ILE A 2 25.25 56.94 -4.99
N LYS A 3 24.63 56.79 -3.79
CA LYS A 3 24.86 55.65 -2.91
C LYS A 3 24.01 54.48 -3.42
N ILE A 4 24.68 53.46 -3.97
CA ILE A 4 24.08 52.20 -4.35
C ILE A 4 23.78 51.43 -3.06
N LYS A 5 22.51 51.27 -2.68
CA LYS A 5 22.06 50.37 -1.63
C LYS A 5 22.13 48.94 -2.16
N ASN A 6 22.99 48.15 -1.53
CA ASN A 6 23.04 46.70 -1.74
C ASN A 6 21.68 46.08 -1.35
N ILE A 7 20.89 45.66 -2.32
CA ILE A 7 19.72 44.82 -2.11
C ILE A 7 20.24 43.38 -2.06
N PHE A 8 20.34 42.85 -0.85
CA PHE A 8 20.61 41.43 -0.61
C PHE A 8 19.31 40.67 -0.97
N ILE A 9 19.24 40.09 -2.17
CA ILE A 9 18.16 39.16 -2.53
C ILE A 9 18.49 37.85 -1.85
N ILE A 10 17.84 37.59 -0.71
CA ILE A 10 17.83 36.26 -0.07
C ILE A 10 16.91 35.40 -0.94
N VAL A 11 17.51 34.63 -1.85
CA VAL A 11 16.81 33.55 -2.55
C VAL A 11 16.63 32.43 -1.52
N LEU A 12 15.47 32.41 -0.87
CA LEU A 12 15.02 31.26 -0.08
C LEU A 12 14.76 30.11 -1.05
N PHE A 13 15.78 29.25 -1.23
CA PHE A 13 15.60 27.92 -1.76
C PHE A 13 14.71 27.16 -0.78
N PHE A 14 13.41 27.21 -0.98
CA PHE A 14 12.52 26.19 -0.45
C PHE A 14 12.89 24.88 -1.17
N SER A 15 13.86 24.19 -0.62
CA SER A 15 14.07 22.79 -0.92
C SER A 15 12.80 22.08 -0.50
N ASN A 16 11.90 21.89 -1.44
CA ASN A 16 10.86 20.87 -1.31
C ASN A 16 11.62 19.54 -1.18
N TYR A 17 11.98 19.18 0.05
CA TYR A 17 12.27 17.81 0.39
C TYR A 17 10.94 17.09 0.16
N LEU A 18 10.73 16.59 -1.05
CA LEU A 18 9.86 15.46 -1.29
C LEU A 18 10.44 14.35 -0.40
N PHE A 19 9.89 14.26 0.81
CA PHE A 19 10.02 13.05 1.59
C PHE A 19 9.40 11.98 0.71
N ALA A 20 10.24 11.25 -0.03
CA ALA A 20 9.83 9.99 -0.62
C ALA A 20 9.36 9.17 0.59
N GLN A 21 8.06 9.03 0.72
CA GLN A 21 7.45 8.26 1.79
C GLN A 21 7.92 6.82 1.54
N THR A 22 8.89 6.37 2.31
CA THR A 22 9.43 5.02 2.20
C THR A 22 8.32 4.06 2.63
N ILE A 23 8.02 3.09 1.78
CA ILE A 23 7.05 2.02 2.11
C ILE A 23 7.56 1.32 3.38
N GLU A 24 6.73 1.28 4.42
CA GLU A 24 7.00 0.51 5.62
C GLU A 24 6.76 -0.98 5.33
N PRO A 25 7.76 -1.87 5.55
CA PRO A 25 7.57 -3.30 5.29
C PRO A 25 6.46 -3.90 6.16
N LEU A 26 5.51 -4.56 5.53
CA LEU A 26 4.34 -5.16 6.19
C LEU A 26 4.72 -6.32 7.11
N LYS A 27 5.79 -7.03 6.82
CA LYS A 27 6.34 -8.09 7.67
C LYS A 27 6.69 -7.64 9.10
N ASN A 28 6.77 -6.33 9.36
CA ASN A 28 7.01 -5.80 10.70
C ASN A 28 5.76 -5.88 11.62
N TYR A 29 4.60 -6.14 11.03
CA TYR A 29 3.36 -6.36 11.77
C TYR A 29 3.14 -7.84 12.07
N SER A 30 2.34 -8.15 13.10
CA SER A 30 1.88 -9.53 13.36
C SER A 30 0.45 -9.72 12.85
N LEU A 31 0.08 -10.96 12.50
CA LEU A 31 -1.28 -11.27 12.05
C LEU A 31 -2.31 -11.04 13.17
N GLU A 32 -1.93 -11.29 14.43
CA GLU A 32 -2.80 -11.06 15.59
C GLU A 32 -3.16 -9.58 15.74
N SER A 33 -2.24 -8.67 15.39
CA SER A 33 -2.47 -7.22 15.49
C SER A 33 -3.59 -6.73 14.56
N ILE A 34 -3.96 -7.50 13.53
CA ILE A 34 -5.07 -7.18 12.62
C ILE A 34 -6.41 -7.09 13.36
N LEU A 35 -6.60 -7.95 14.37
CA LEU A 35 -7.87 -7.99 15.14
C LEU A 35 -7.87 -7.06 16.34
N GLU A 36 -6.71 -6.62 16.80
CA GLU A 36 -6.55 -5.89 18.06
C GLU A 36 -6.52 -4.37 17.88
N ASN A 37 -6.13 -3.89 16.69
CA ASN A 37 -5.92 -2.46 16.44
C ASN A 37 -6.41 -2.04 15.07
N ASP A 38 -7.47 -1.24 15.03
CA ASP A 38 -8.09 -0.78 13.77
C ASP A 38 -7.10 -0.01 12.86
N GLU A 39 -6.16 0.77 13.42
CA GLU A 39 -5.17 1.52 12.63
C GLU A 39 -4.14 0.57 11.98
N ILE A 40 -3.68 -0.43 12.73
CA ILE A 40 -2.75 -1.45 12.20
C ILE A 40 -3.47 -2.31 11.16
N ASN A 41 -4.71 -2.72 11.45
CA ASN A 41 -5.55 -3.43 10.50
C ASN A 41 -5.69 -2.66 9.18
N TYR A 42 -6.02 -1.38 9.25
CA TYR A 42 -6.13 -0.54 8.06
C TYR A 42 -4.81 -0.48 7.27
N LYS A 43 -3.68 -0.23 7.94
CA LYS A 43 -2.36 -0.16 7.29
C LYS A 43 -1.98 -1.47 6.59
N ILE A 44 -2.24 -2.61 7.23
CA ILE A 44 -1.99 -3.93 6.64
C ILE A 44 -2.85 -4.14 5.40
N LEU A 45 -4.16 -3.86 5.51
CA LEU A 45 -5.10 -4.04 4.39
C LEU A 45 -4.78 -3.09 3.22
N GLU A 46 -4.53 -1.82 3.49
CA GLU A 46 -4.12 -0.84 2.49
C GLU A 46 -2.83 -1.27 1.77
N GLY A 47 -1.83 -1.71 2.54
CA GLY A 47 -0.55 -2.19 2.01
C GLY A 47 -0.70 -3.44 1.16
N CYS A 48 -1.41 -4.46 1.64
CA CYS A 48 -1.61 -5.72 0.92
C CYS A 48 -2.42 -5.51 -0.37
N ILE A 49 -3.49 -4.72 -0.32
CA ILE A 49 -4.31 -4.41 -1.50
C ILE A 49 -3.49 -3.63 -2.52
N SER A 50 -2.70 -2.66 -2.09
CA SER A 50 -1.82 -1.87 -2.96
C SER A 50 -0.76 -2.74 -3.63
N LEU A 51 -0.13 -3.66 -2.86
CA LEU A 51 0.85 -4.60 -3.38
C LEU A 51 0.23 -5.56 -4.39
N TYR A 52 -0.94 -6.14 -4.11
CA TYR A 52 -1.65 -7.01 -5.04
C TYR A 52 -2.04 -6.30 -6.34
N LYS A 53 -2.54 -5.06 -6.26
CA LYS A 53 -2.81 -4.24 -7.44
C LYS A 53 -1.55 -3.96 -8.26
N ALA A 54 -0.43 -3.70 -7.61
CA ALA A 54 0.85 -3.50 -8.29
C ALA A 54 1.30 -4.77 -9.01
N VAL A 55 1.19 -5.94 -8.36
CA VAL A 55 1.52 -7.23 -9.00
C VAL A 55 0.57 -7.50 -10.16
N THR A 56 -0.74 -7.28 -9.99
CA THR A 56 -1.74 -7.43 -11.06
C THR A 56 -1.34 -6.59 -12.28
N GLU A 57 -1.07 -5.30 -12.09
CA GLU A 57 -0.73 -4.38 -13.17
C GLU A 57 0.53 -4.80 -13.93
N LEU A 58 1.55 -5.28 -13.23
CA LEU A 58 2.80 -5.71 -13.86
C LEU A 58 2.74 -7.11 -14.50
N THR A 59 1.73 -7.92 -14.17
CA THR A 59 1.70 -9.31 -14.60
C THR A 59 0.55 -9.67 -15.53
N ILE A 60 -0.57 -8.94 -15.47
CA ILE A 60 -1.83 -9.33 -16.14
C ILE A 60 -1.69 -9.55 -17.65
N GLU A 61 -0.89 -8.75 -18.34
CA GLU A 61 -0.70 -8.88 -19.78
C GLU A 61 0.15 -10.12 -20.14
N ARG A 62 1.14 -10.45 -19.33
CA ARG A 62 2.10 -11.52 -19.62
C ARG A 62 1.74 -12.85 -18.98
N TYR A 63 1.10 -12.79 -17.82
CA TYR A 63 0.71 -13.92 -16.99
C TYR A 63 -0.74 -13.71 -16.47
N PRO A 64 -1.76 -13.80 -17.36
CA PRO A 64 -3.14 -13.44 -17.01
C PRO A 64 -3.70 -14.24 -15.83
N ASP A 65 -3.41 -15.54 -15.73
CA ASP A 65 -3.88 -16.36 -14.61
C ASP A 65 -3.34 -15.86 -13.26
N LEU A 66 -2.08 -15.47 -13.22
CA LEU A 66 -1.46 -14.89 -12.03
C LEU A 66 -2.05 -13.52 -11.70
N GLY A 67 -2.18 -12.64 -12.70
CA GLY A 67 -2.79 -11.33 -12.53
C GLY A 67 -4.23 -11.43 -12.01
N ASN A 68 -5.03 -12.36 -12.54
CA ASN A 68 -6.39 -12.60 -12.10
C ASN A 68 -6.45 -13.07 -10.63
N GLN A 69 -5.56 -13.96 -10.19
CA GLN A 69 -5.49 -14.38 -8.80
C GLN A 69 -5.27 -13.21 -7.85
N PHE A 70 -4.36 -12.30 -8.17
CA PHE A 70 -4.12 -11.10 -7.34
C PHE A 70 -5.27 -10.10 -7.41
N SER A 71 -5.96 -10.00 -8.55
CA SER A 71 -7.18 -9.21 -8.67
C SER A 71 -8.28 -9.73 -7.75
N GLU A 72 -8.53 -11.03 -7.73
CA GLU A 72 -9.51 -11.67 -6.85
C GLU A 72 -9.18 -11.47 -5.35
N MET A 73 -7.91 -11.58 -4.97
CA MET A 73 -7.46 -11.28 -3.61
C MET A 73 -7.73 -9.81 -3.24
N THR A 74 -7.47 -8.90 -4.16
CA THR A 74 -7.78 -7.47 -4.00
C THR A 74 -9.27 -7.23 -3.77
N GLU A 75 -10.13 -7.82 -4.61
CA GLU A 75 -11.58 -7.69 -4.48
C GLU A 75 -12.10 -8.26 -3.15
N THR A 76 -11.51 -9.36 -2.70
CA THR A 76 -11.84 -9.96 -1.40
C THR A 76 -11.51 -9.04 -0.24
N LEU A 77 -10.37 -8.32 -0.28
CA LEU A 77 -9.89 -7.48 0.82
C LEU A 77 -10.47 -6.06 0.81
N ASN A 78 -10.87 -5.52 -0.35
CA ASN A 78 -11.35 -4.14 -0.48
C ASN A 78 -12.42 -3.75 0.55
N PRO A 79 -13.52 -4.52 0.77
CA PRO A 79 -14.55 -4.15 1.73
C PRO A 79 -14.00 -4.00 3.16
N TYR A 80 -13.06 -4.84 3.56
CA TYR A 80 -12.47 -4.79 4.90
C TYR A 80 -11.59 -3.56 5.10
N GLY A 81 -10.79 -3.18 4.10
CA GLY A 81 -10.01 -1.96 4.14
C GLY A 81 -10.88 -0.71 4.23
N ILE A 82 -11.98 -0.66 3.48
CA ILE A 82 -12.93 0.46 3.53
C ILE A 82 -13.62 0.53 4.90
N ILE A 83 -14.04 -0.61 5.47
CA ILE A 83 -14.65 -0.68 6.79
C ILE A 83 -13.67 -0.23 7.88
N ALA A 84 -12.41 -0.68 7.82
CA ALA A 84 -11.38 -0.27 8.76
C ALA A 84 -11.17 1.26 8.72
N LEU A 85 -11.05 1.84 7.53
CA LEU A 85 -10.90 3.29 7.35
C LEU A 85 -12.14 4.05 7.85
N SER A 86 -13.35 3.55 7.55
CA SER A 86 -14.62 4.12 8.02
C SER A 86 -14.67 4.22 9.54
N LYS A 87 -14.25 3.16 10.24
CA LYS A 87 -14.18 3.14 11.71
C LYS A 87 -13.19 4.16 12.26
N ILE A 88 -11.97 4.19 11.72
CA ILE A 88 -10.90 5.09 12.19
C ILE A 88 -11.29 6.56 12.02
N GLN A 89 -11.90 6.89 10.89
CA GLN A 89 -12.22 8.29 10.56
C GLN A 89 -13.63 8.72 10.98
N GLY A 90 -14.46 7.81 11.50
CA GLY A 90 -15.85 8.12 11.83
C GLY A 90 -16.68 8.53 10.61
N LYS A 91 -16.36 7.99 9.41
CA LYS A 91 -17.01 8.29 8.14
C LYS A 91 -17.97 7.20 7.74
N THR A 92 -18.91 7.54 6.85
CA THR A 92 -19.72 6.52 6.18
C THR A 92 -18.86 5.66 5.25
N TYR A 93 -19.32 4.44 4.95
CA TYR A 93 -18.64 3.54 4.02
C TYR A 93 -18.31 4.23 2.68
N LYS A 94 -19.29 4.95 2.11
CA LYS A 94 -19.11 5.62 0.81
C LYS A 94 -18.09 6.75 0.83
N GLU A 95 -18.00 7.50 1.92
CA GLU A 95 -16.97 8.55 2.09
C GLU A 95 -15.57 7.92 2.26
N ALA A 96 -15.49 6.85 3.07
CA ALA A 96 -14.26 6.12 3.28
C ALA A 96 -13.78 5.42 1.99
N GLU A 97 -14.68 4.90 1.17
CA GLU A 97 -14.39 4.22 -0.09
C GLU A 97 -13.55 5.09 -1.04
N ASN A 98 -13.96 6.33 -1.26
CA ASN A 98 -13.23 7.24 -2.15
C ASN A 98 -11.82 7.55 -1.61
N ILE A 99 -11.69 7.78 -0.31
CA ILE A 99 -10.41 8.05 0.33
C ILE A 99 -9.52 6.82 0.24
N PHE A 100 -10.08 5.64 0.54
CA PHE A 100 -9.38 4.38 0.50
C PHE A 100 -8.78 4.08 -0.88
N PHE A 101 -9.57 4.18 -1.94
CA PHE A 101 -9.08 3.90 -3.29
C PHE A 101 -8.03 4.91 -3.76
N ASN A 102 -8.10 6.16 -3.34
CA ASN A 102 -7.05 7.15 -3.63
C ASN A 102 -5.74 6.78 -2.91
N ASN A 103 -5.81 6.39 -1.64
CA ASN A 103 -4.65 5.97 -0.87
C ASN A 103 -4.02 4.70 -1.45
N VAL A 104 -4.85 3.69 -1.74
CA VAL A 104 -4.42 2.44 -2.38
C VAL A 104 -3.76 2.71 -3.74
N SER A 105 -4.32 3.61 -4.56
CA SER A 105 -3.73 3.94 -5.86
C SER A 105 -2.35 4.59 -5.70
N SER A 106 -2.21 5.53 -4.77
CA SER A 106 -0.93 6.20 -4.50
C SER A 106 0.13 5.22 -3.99
N LEU A 107 -0.24 4.32 -3.07
CA LEU A 107 0.68 3.34 -2.52
C LEU A 107 1.02 2.24 -3.54
N LYS A 108 0.07 1.84 -4.40
CA LYS A 108 0.30 0.93 -5.54
C LYS A 108 1.41 1.47 -6.46
N ASP A 109 1.35 2.74 -6.81
CA ASP A 109 2.36 3.36 -7.68
C ASP A 109 3.75 3.31 -7.03
N GLN A 110 3.85 3.52 -5.72
CA GLN A 110 5.11 3.38 -4.97
C GLN A 110 5.62 1.93 -5.00
N TYR A 111 4.74 0.93 -4.84
CA TYR A 111 5.12 -0.48 -4.98
C TYR A 111 5.64 -0.81 -6.38
N ILE A 112 5.00 -0.29 -7.43
CA ILE A 112 5.46 -0.45 -8.82
C ILE A 112 6.87 0.12 -9.01
N ASP A 113 7.13 1.31 -8.46
CA ASP A 113 8.44 1.95 -8.53
C ASP A 113 9.52 1.12 -7.82
N GLU A 114 9.23 0.62 -6.62
CA GLU A 114 10.17 -0.24 -5.88
C GLU A 114 10.40 -1.59 -6.59
N MET A 115 9.36 -2.22 -7.15
CA MET A 115 9.48 -3.43 -7.96
C MET A 115 10.37 -3.20 -9.19
N ASN A 116 10.14 -2.13 -9.92
CA ASN A 116 10.93 -1.77 -11.11
C ASN A 116 12.39 -1.48 -10.75
N LYS A 117 12.62 -0.79 -9.65
CA LYS A 117 13.95 -0.52 -9.13
C LYS A 117 14.67 -1.83 -8.74
N ASN A 118 14.00 -2.71 -8.00
CA ASN A 118 14.55 -4.00 -7.64
C ASN A 118 14.79 -4.90 -8.86
N GLY A 119 13.88 -4.88 -9.82
CA GLY A 119 14.03 -5.60 -11.10
C GLY A 119 15.28 -5.18 -11.87
N LYS A 120 15.56 -3.87 -11.92
CA LYS A 120 16.78 -3.34 -12.56
C LYS A 120 18.05 -3.72 -11.83
N LEU A 121 18.03 -3.75 -10.48
CA LEU A 121 19.20 -4.02 -9.66
C LEU A 121 19.50 -5.53 -9.53
N ASN A 122 18.46 -6.34 -9.36
CA ASN A 122 18.58 -7.75 -8.95
C ASN A 122 18.02 -8.74 -9.98
N GLY A 123 17.48 -8.27 -11.11
CA GLY A 123 16.84 -9.11 -12.13
C GLY A 123 15.53 -9.75 -11.69
N SER A 124 14.93 -9.28 -10.59
CA SER A 124 13.68 -9.81 -10.04
C SER A 124 12.93 -8.71 -9.29
N TYR A 125 11.61 -8.63 -9.41
CA TYR A 125 10.79 -7.70 -8.66
C TYR A 125 10.83 -7.94 -7.14
N PHE A 126 10.99 -9.19 -6.70
CA PHE A 126 10.82 -9.61 -5.31
C PHE A 126 12.11 -10.08 -4.64
N LYS A 127 12.99 -10.76 -5.37
CA LYS A 127 14.19 -11.34 -4.80
C LYS A 127 15.17 -10.25 -4.31
N GLY A 128 15.61 -10.36 -3.06
CA GLY A 128 16.58 -9.44 -2.46
C GLY A 128 15.98 -8.13 -1.99
N SER A 129 14.65 -8.05 -1.85
CA SER A 129 13.94 -6.90 -1.29
C SER A 129 12.88 -7.34 -0.27
N PHE A 130 12.34 -6.39 0.48
CA PHE A 130 11.24 -6.64 1.42
C PHE A 130 9.91 -7.04 0.72
N LEU A 131 9.78 -6.75 -0.57
CA LEU A 131 8.55 -6.99 -1.34
C LEU A 131 8.14 -8.46 -1.38
N GLY A 132 9.10 -9.38 -1.41
CA GLY A 132 8.83 -10.83 -1.38
C GLY A 132 8.28 -11.28 -0.02
N ASP A 133 8.83 -10.72 1.06
CA ASP A 133 8.37 -10.99 2.42
C ASP A 133 6.97 -10.41 2.63
N ASP A 134 6.73 -9.17 2.16
CA ASP A 134 5.42 -8.52 2.23
C ASP A 134 4.37 -9.27 1.43
N LEU A 135 4.72 -9.79 0.25
CA LEU A 135 3.80 -10.58 -0.56
C LEU A 135 3.39 -11.88 0.17
N THR A 136 4.35 -12.53 0.82
CA THR A 136 4.08 -13.72 1.65
C THR A 136 3.19 -13.37 2.83
N PHE A 137 3.50 -12.28 3.54
CA PHE A 137 2.69 -11.81 4.66
C PHE A 137 1.25 -11.47 4.21
N CYS A 138 1.07 -10.81 3.08
CA CYS A 138 -0.26 -10.49 2.55
C CYS A 138 -1.05 -11.74 2.17
N TYR A 139 -0.39 -12.77 1.63
CA TYR A 139 -1.03 -14.04 1.33
C TYR A 139 -1.56 -14.72 2.59
N GLU A 140 -0.76 -14.77 3.66
CA GLU A 140 -1.19 -15.31 4.96
C GLU A 140 -2.30 -14.46 5.59
N THR A 141 -2.21 -13.14 5.48
CA THR A 141 -3.28 -12.22 5.91
C THR A 141 -4.61 -12.51 5.21
N THR A 142 -4.58 -12.67 3.90
CA THR A 142 -5.80 -12.97 3.12
C THR A 142 -6.41 -14.30 3.52
N LYS A 143 -5.56 -15.33 3.72
CA LYS A 143 -5.99 -16.64 4.18
C LYS A 143 -6.59 -16.58 5.60
N TYR A 144 -5.95 -15.87 6.50
CA TYR A 144 -6.41 -15.69 7.88
C TYR A 144 -7.78 -15.01 7.92
N LEU A 145 -7.97 -13.93 7.18
CA LEU A 145 -9.25 -13.23 7.12
C LEU A 145 -10.36 -14.08 6.50
N ARG A 146 -10.06 -14.86 5.45
CA ARG A 146 -11.04 -15.79 4.87
C ARG A 146 -11.51 -16.82 5.89
N LEU A 147 -10.62 -17.41 6.68
CA LEU A 147 -10.95 -18.38 7.71
C LEU A 147 -11.81 -17.75 8.82
N ALA A 148 -11.44 -16.56 9.30
CA ALA A 148 -12.21 -15.85 10.30
C ALA A 148 -13.65 -15.52 9.85
N ILE A 149 -13.82 -15.24 8.55
CA ILE A 149 -15.14 -15.00 7.97
C ILE A 149 -15.96 -16.29 7.93
N MET A 150 -15.38 -17.38 7.42
CA MET A 150 -16.06 -18.69 7.35
C MET A 150 -16.52 -19.14 8.74
N GLU A 151 -15.65 -19.04 9.74
CA GLU A 151 -16.00 -19.31 11.14
C GLU A 151 -17.15 -18.44 11.65
N SER A 152 -17.18 -17.16 11.28
CA SER A 152 -18.24 -16.22 11.67
C SER A 152 -19.59 -16.51 11.01
N LEU A 153 -19.59 -17.16 9.85
CA LEU A 153 -20.78 -17.57 9.10
C LEU A 153 -21.29 -18.96 9.49
N GLY A 154 -20.54 -19.70 10.30
CA GLY A 154 -20.91 -21.04 10.77
C GLY A 154 -20.74 -22.14 9.72
N GLU A 155 -19.85 -21.90 8.74
CA GLU A 155 -19.44 -22.85 7.71
C GLU A 155 -18.21 -23.65 8.10
#